data_06075a32204f381621770819ee55ea70
#
_entry.id   06075a32204f381621770819ee55ea70
#
_cell.length_a   1.000
_cell.length_b   1.000
_cell.length_c   1.000
_cell.angle_alpha   90.00
_cell.angle_beta   90.00
_cell.angle_gamma   90.00
#
_symmetry.space_group_name_H-M   'P 1'
#
loop_
_entity.id
_entity.type
_entity.pdbx_description
1 polymer ?
#
loop_
_entity_poly.entity_id
_entity_poly.type
_entity_poly.pdbx_seq_one_letter_code
_entity_poly.pdbx_strand_id
1 'polypeptide(L)'
;AALERADIPFETVFAKQLDEREVARIAATDYETVLFTDFGSGQLDVIAPYAAEGAFTPVVADHHQPADLPDGVDEPAHHLNPLLVGLDGASELSGAGASYVLARALEPPEGDNRDLAGLAVVGAVGDMQGTDGGLSGANQGIVEEGVAAGVVEEATDLLVYGRQTRPLPKFLEYATDVRIPGITNDENGAIEFLADLDLDVKDGDEWRRWVDLSMAERQTVVSGLLQRAIASGVPADRID
;
A
#
# COMPACT_ATOMS: atom_id res chain seq x y z
N ALA A 1 5.54 -17.32 1.36
CA ALA A 1 6.85 -16.92 1.93
C ALA A 1 6.93 -17.23 3.43
N ALA A 2 6.11 -16.58 4.32
CA ALA A 2 6.24 -16.79 5.77
C ALA A 2 6.02 -18.26 6.20
N LEU A 3 4.97 -18.90 5.69
CA LEU A 3 4.70 -20.32 5.96
C LEU A 3 5.80 -21.24 5.45
N GLU A 4 6.35 -20.97 4.27
CA GLU A 4 7.50 -21.72 3.72
C GLU A 4 8.74 -21.59 4.61
N ARG A 5 9.02 -20.38 5.12
CA ARG A 5 10.15 -20.14 6.05
C ARG A 5 9.97 -20.85 7.39
N ALA A 6 8.72 -20.97 7.83
CA ALA A 6 8.36 -21.68 9.03
C ALA A 6 8.25 -23.22 8.83
N ASP A 7 8.55 -23.72 7.63
CA ASP A 7 8.41 -25.13 7.22
C ASP A 7 7.01 -25.70 7.49
N ILE A 8 5.98 -24.82 7.30
CA ILE A 8 4.57 -25.20 7.44
C ILE A 8 4.03 -25.53 6.04
N PRO A 9 3.61 -26.79 5.80
CA PRO A 9 3.00 -27.16 4.52
C PRO A 9 1.63 -26.50 4.37
N PHE A 10 1.36 -25.97 3.18
CA PHE A 10 0.09 -25.29 2.89
C PHE A 10 -0.33 -25.49 1.43
N GLU A 11 -1.62 -25.30 1.18
CA GLU A 11 -2.20 -25.16 -0.14
C GLU A 11 -2.85 -23.77 -0.26
N THR A 12 -2.67 -23.11 -1.41
CA THR A 12 -3.26 -21.79 -1.66
C THR A 12 -4.45 -21.91 -2.59
N VAL A 13 -5.58 -21.37 -2.18
CA VAL A 13 -6.80 -21.31 -2.98
C VAL A 13 -7.20 -19.84 -3.15
N PHE A 14 -7.47 -19.43 -4.39
CA PHE A 14 -7.99 -18.10 -4.71
C PHE A 14 -9.49 -18.20 -4.92
N ALA A 15 -10.26 -17.55 -4.03
CA ALA A 15 -11.70 -17.44 -4.14
C ALA A 15 -12.10 -16.03 -4.60
N LYS A 16 -13.10 -15.92 -5.48
CA LYS A 16 -13.67 -14.63 -5.86
C LYS A 16 -14.63 -14.09 -4.80
N GLN A 17 -15.28 -14.99 -4.09
CA GLN A 17 -16.25 -14.73 -3.05
C GLN A 17 -16.25 -15.92 -2.10
N LEU A 18 -16.34 -15.63 -0.81
CA LEU A 18 -16.45 -16.64 0.22
C LEU A 18 -17.94 -16.72 0.64
N ASP A 19 -18.66 -17.65 0.03
CA ASP A 19 -20.05 -17.95 0.35
C ASP A 19 -20.15 -19.27 1.14
N GLU A 20 -21.37 -19.60 1.60
CA GLU A 20 -21.65 -20.83 2.36
C GLU A 20 -21.19 -22.10 1.61
N ARG A 21 -21.32 -22.12 0.28
CA ARG A 21 -20.92 -23.26 -0.54
C ARG A 21 -19.39 -23.42 -0.54
N GLU A 22 -18.66 -22.32 -0.60
CA GLU A 22 -17.20 -22.35 -0.59
C GLU A 22 -16.68 -22.74 0.80
N VAL A 23 -17.27 -22.21 1.88
CA VAL A 23 -16.92 -22.61 3.25
C VAL A 23 -17.24 -24.08 3.49
N ALA A 24 -18.40 -24.60 3.01
CA ALA A 24 -18.72 -26.02 3.09
C ALA A 24 -17.72 -26.90 2.33
N ARG A 25 -17.22 -26.43 1.17
CA ARG A 25 -16.19 -27.14 0.40
C ARG A 25 -14.87 -27.20 1.17
N ILE A 26 -14.48 -26.10 1.82
CA ILE A 26 -13.30 -26.02 2.69
C ILE A 26 -13.46 -26.97 3.88
N ALA A 27 -14.60 -26.94 4.56
CA ALA A 27 -14.91 -27.80 5.72
C ALA A 27 -14.91 -29.29 5.40
N ALA A 28 -15.08 -29.67 4.13
CA ALA A 28 -15.02 -31.06 3.67
C ALA A 28 -13.58 -31.53 3.36
N THR A 29 -12.56 -30.67 3.54
CA THR A 29 -11.14 -31.05 3.38
C THR A 29 -10.58 -31.60 4.70
N ASP A 30 -9.40 -32.22 4.63
CA ASP A 30 -8.69 -32.74 5.81
C ASP A 30 -7.77 -31.70 6.48
N TYR A 31 -7.89 -30.40 6.13
CA TYR A 31 -7.09 -29.34 6.73
C TYR A 31 -7.59 -28.98 8.12
N GLU A 32 -6.72 -29.07 9.11
CA GLU A 32 -7.05 -28.71 10.50
C GLU A 32 -7.10 -27.21 10.72
N THR A 33 -6.35 -26.43 9.92
CA THR A 33 -6.28 -24.97 10.02
C THR A 33 -6.54 -24.35 8.66
N VAL A 34 -7.39 -23.32 8.62
CA VAL A 34 -7.70 -22.56 7.42
C VAL A 34 -7.40 -21.08 7.66
N LEU A 35 -6.49 -20.56 6.85
CA LEU A 35 -6.11 -19.14 6.89
C LEU A 35 -6.91 -18.36 5.83
N PHE A 36 -7.68 -17.38 6.28
CA PHE A 36 -8.40 -16.44 5.45
C PHE A 36 -7.63 -15.10 5.44
N THR A 37 -7.25 -14.62 4.25
CA THR A 37 -6.51 -13.36 4.10
C THR A 37 -7.24 -12.40 3.17
N ASP A 38 -7.41 -11.15 3.60
CA ASP A 38 -8.13 -10.10 2.88
C ASP A 38 -9.62 -10.41 2.67
N PHE A 39 -10.15 -11.32 3.44
CA PHE A 39 -11.57 -11.64 3.62
C PHE A 39 -11.74 -12.61 4.79
N GLY A 40 -12.99 -12.83 5.19
CA GLY A 40 -13.34 -13.72 6.30
C GLY A 40 -14.04 -12.99 7.43
N SER A 41 -13.67 -11.75 7.75
CA SER A 41 -14.36 -10.95 8.76
C SER A 41 -15.84 -10.72 8.41
N GLY A 42 -16.10 -10.31 7.16
CA GLY A 42 -17.46 -10.11 6.65
C GLY A 42 -18.26 -11.41 6.44
N GLN A 43 -17.66 -12.57 6.64
CA GLN A 43 -18.24 -13.90 6.47
C GLN A 43 -18.15 -14.73 7.74
N LEU A 44 -17.96 -14.10 8.90
CA LEU A 44 -17.89 -14.82 10.20
C LEU A 44 -19.17 -15.57 10.52
N ASP A 45 -20.32 -15.05 10.09
CA ASP A 45 -21.62 -15.72 10.23
C ASP A 45 -21.67 -17.09 9.52
N VAL A 46 -20.88 -17.26 8.46
CA VAL A 46 -20.77 -18.53 7.72
C VAL A 46 -19.59 -19.38 8.21
N ILE A 47 -18.45 -18.78 8.55
CA ILE A 47 -17.22 -19.49 8.97
C ILE A 47 -17.36 -20.07 10.37
N ALA A 48 -17.83 -19.26 11.33
CA ALA A 48 -17.79 -19.61 12.74
C ALA A 48 -18.64 -20.84 13.11
N PRO A 49 -19.80 -21.12 12.50
CA PRO A 49 -20.53 -22.36 12.74
C PRO A 49 -19.73 -23.62 12.41
N TYR A 50 -19.03 -23.66 11.27
CA TYR A 50 -18.18 -24.82 10.91
C TYR A 50 -16.99 -24.98 11.85
N ALA A 51 -16.42 -23.87 12.32
CA ALA A 51 -15.37 -23.90 13.33
C ALA A 51 -15.89 -24.44 14.69
N ALA A 52 -17.07 -24.01 15.11
CA ALA A 52 -17.72 -24.48 16.33
C ALA A 52 -18.05 -25.99 16.29
N GLU A 53 -18.35 -26.54 15.12
CA GLU A 53 -18.52 -27.96 14.87
C GLU A 53 -17.20 -28.76 14.80
N GLY A 54 -16.06 -28.07 14.83
CA GLY A 54 -14.72 -28.65 14.79
C GLY A 54 -14.27 -29.08 13.39
N ALA A 55 -14.85 -28.51 12.34
CA ALA A 55 -14.44 -28.80 10.95
C ALA A 55 -13.03 -28.33 10.66
N PHE A 56 -12.64 -27.15 11.16
CA PHE A 56 -11.30 -26.56 11.06
C PHE A 56 -11.11 -25.44 12.08
N THR A 57 -9.87 -25.06 12.35
CA THR A 57 -9.53 -23.86 13.12
C THR A 57 -9.33 -22.69 12.16
N PRO A 58 -10.19 -21.64 12.17
CA PRO A 58 -10.02 -20.48 11.32
C PRO A 58 -8.97 -19.53 11.91
N VAL A 59 -8.12 -19.01 11.03
CA VAL A 59 -7.23 -17.88 11.28
C VAL A 59 -7.60 -16.80 10.27
N VAL A 60 -8.14 -15.70 10.74
CA VAL A 60 -8.61 -14.59 9.88
C VAL A 60 -7.65 -13.41 10.00
N ALA A 61 -7.09 -12.96 8.88
CA ALA A 61 -6.28 -11.76 8.76
C ALA A 61 -6.91 -10.84 7.71
N ASP A 62 -7.75 -9.92 8.15
CA ASP A 62 -8.65 -9.15 7.31
C ASP A 62 -8.81 -7.72 7.87
N HIS A 63 -9.40 -6.81 7.10
CA HIS A 63 -9.63 -5.42 7.47
C HIS A 63 -11.07 -4.95 7.22
N HIS A 64 -11.89 -5.82 6.64
CA HIS A 64 -13.29 -5.53 6.36
C HIS A 64 -14.14 -5.56 7.64
N GLN A 65 -15.34 -4.94 7.57
CA GLN A 65 -16.29 -4.94 8.68
C GLN A 65 -16.67 -6.38 9.05
N PRO A 66 -16.47 -6.80 10.32
CA PRO A 66 -16.92 -8.11 10.78
C PRO A 66 -18.44 -8.28 10.66
N ALA A 67 -18.88 -9.46 10.23
CA ALA A 67 -20.29 -9.83 10.28
C ALA A 67 -20.74 -10.12 11.71
N ASP A 68 -22.04 -9.93 11.97
CA ASP A 68 -22.65 -10.37 13.22
C ASP A 68 -22.63 -11.90 13.30
N LEU A 69 -22.24 -12.42 14.46
CA LEU A 69 -22.23 -13.86 14.70
C LEU A 69 -23.62 -14.40 15.00
N PRO A 70 -23.94 -15.63 14.60
CA PRO A 70 -25.16 -16.31 15.02
C PRO A 70 -25.23 -16.50 16.54
N ASP A 71 -26.44 -16.54 17.10
CA ASP A 71 -26.66 -16.73 18.52
C ASP A 71 -25.97 -18.01 19.04
N GLY A 72 -25.13 -17.84 20.07
CA GLY A 72 -24.43 -18.95 20.72
C GLY A 72 -23.17 -19.44 20.01
N VAL A 73 -22.72 -18.71 18.99
CA VAL A 73 -21.45 -18.97 18.30
C VAL A 73 -20.42 -17.91 18.74
N ASP A 74 -19.28 -18.36 19.21
CA ASP A 74 -18.20 -17.49 19.68
C ASP A 74 -17.34 -17.00 18.49
N GLU A 75 -16.74 -15.82 18.66
CA GLU A 75 -15.77 -15.29 17.71
C GLU A 75 -14.54 -16.20 17.61
N PRO A 76 -13.99 -16.43 16.40
CA PRO A 76 -12.76 -17.19 16.24
C PRO A 76 -11.61 -16.61 17.07
N ALA A 77 -10.89 -17.50 17.79
CA ALA A 77 -9.79 -17.10 18.67
C ALA A 77 -8.62 -16.42 17.94
N HIS A 78 -8.50 -16.65 16.64
CA HIS A 78 -7.43 -16.10 15.78
C HIS A 78 -8.03 -15.18 14.72
N HIS A 79 -8.61 -14.06 15.16
CA HIS A 79 -9.16 -13.02 14.30
C HIS A 79 -8.33 -11.73 14.45
N LEU A 80 -7.51 -11.45 13.44
CA LEU A 80 -6.73 -10.23 13.32
C LEU A 80 -7.48 -9.28 12.39
N ASN A 81 -8.03 -8.21 12.98
CA ASN A 81 -8.74 -7.18 12.26
C ASN A 81 -8.53 -5.83 12.97
N PRO A 82 -8.17 -4.74 12.25
CA PRO A 82 -7.91 -3.43 12.84
C PRO A 82 -9.12 -2.87 13.60
N LEU A 83 -10.33 -3.13 13.14
CA LEU A 83 -11.57 -2.64 13.78
C LEU A 83 -11.74 -3.17 15.20
N LEU A 84 -11.21 -4.37 15.53
CA LEU A 84 -11.27 -4.96 16.87
C LEU A 84 -10.41 -4.22 17.89
N VAL A 85 -9.43 -3.44 17.41
CA VAL A 85 -8.52 -2.64 18.26
C VAL A 85 -8.70 -1.14 18.07
N GLY A 86 -9.78 -0.72 17.40
CA GLY A 86 -10.15 0.69 17.24
C GLY A 86 -9.39 1.42 16.14
N LEU A 87 -8.75 0.69 15.21
CA LEU A 87 -8.14 1.24 14.00
C LEU A 87 -9.14 1.17 12.85
N ASP A 88 -9.00 2.10 11.89
CA ASP A 88 -9.84 2.13 10.68
C ASP A 88 -9.29 1.15 9.62
N GLY A 89 -10.12 0.15 9.27
CA GLY A 89 -9.78 -0.82 8.24
C GLY A 89 -9.70 -0.24 6.82
N ALA A 90 -10.30 0.93 6.57
CA ALA A 90 -10.28 1.55 5.24
C ALA A 90 -9.04 2.42 4.99
N SER A 91 -8.29 2.83 6.04
CA SER A 91 -7.19 3.80 5.92
C SER A 91 -5.95 3.49 6.75
N GLU A 92 -6.07 2.69 7.84
CA GLU A 92 -4.98 2.51 8.79
C GLU A 92 -4.32 1.14 8.74
N LEU A 93 -5.02 0.10 8.25
CA LEU A 93 -4.44 -1.23 8.01
C LEU A 93 -5.19 -1.94 6.89
N SER A 94 -4.47 -2.30 5.82
CA SER A 94 -4.99 -3.08 4.71
C SER A 94 -5.03 -4.59 5.01
N GLY A 95 -5.73 -5.38 4.19
CA GLY A 95 -5.69 -6.84 4.28
C GLY A 95 -4.29 -7.41 4.08
N ALA A 96 -3.48 -6.80 3.21
CA ALA A 96 -2.07 -7.13 3.07
C ALA A 96 -1.27 -6.79 4.34
N GLY A 97 -1.57 -5.66 4.99
CA GLY A 97 -1.00 -5.28 6.29
C GLY A 97 -1.38 -6.26 7.39
N ALA A 98 -2.65 -6.66 7.48
CA ALA A 98 -3.11 -7.68 8.43
C ALA A 98 -2.39 -9.02 8.20
N SER A 99 -2.23 -9.43 6.94
CA SER A 99 -1.47 -10.63 6.57
C SER A 99 0.01 -10.53 6.95
N TYR A 100 0.61 -9.33 6.84
CA TYR A 100 1.99 -9.08 7.28
C TYR A 100 2.12 -9.19 8.80
N VAL A 101 1.20 -8.61 9.58
CA VAL A 101 1.21 -8.72 11.04
C VAL A 101 1.13 -10.19 11.46
N LEU A 102 0.30 -11.00 10.79
CA LEU A 102 0.26 -12.44 11.00
C LEU A 102 1.59 -13.10 10.64
N ALA A 103 2.20 -12.74 9.50
CA ALA A 103 3.50 -13.28 9.08
C ALA A 103 4.62 -12.95 10.10
N ARG A 104 4.56 -11.77 10.75
CA ARG A 104 5.46 -11.37 11.83
C ARG A 104 5.28 -12.21 13.09
N ALA A 105 4.05 -12.66 13.37
CA ALA A 105 3.75 -13.55 14.49
C ALA A 105 4.20 -15.01 14.25
N LEU A 106 4.40 -15.39 12.99
CA LEU A 106 5.00 -16.67 12.62
C LEU A 106 6.52 -16.56 12.72
N GLU A 107 7.09 -16.90 13.86
CA GLU A 107 8.53 -16.87 14.09
C GLU A 107 9.22 -17.97 13.26
N PRO A 108 9.92 -17.64 12.15
CA PRO A 108 10.67 -18.62 11.39
C PRO A 108 11.95 -19.03 12.17
N PRO A 109 12.55 -20.19 11.87
CA PRO A 109 13.80 -20.62 12.51
C PRO A 109 14.94 -19.62 12.31
N GLU A 110 14.95 -18.88 11.21
CA GLU A 110 15.90 -17.83 10.90
C GLU A 110 15.18 -16.59 10.35
N GLY A 111 15.61 -15.41 10.81
CA GLY A 111 15.00 -14.13 10.43
C GLY A 111 13.71 -13.83 11.20
N ASP A 112 12.99 -12.81 10.78
CA ASP A 112 11.81 -12.29 11.48
C ASP A 112 10.68 -11.81 10.56
N ASN A 113 10.74 -12.13 9.27
CA ASN A 113 9.79 -11.76 8.23
C ASN A 113 9.63 -10.23 7.98
N ARG A 114 10.48 -9.36 8.53
CA ARG A 114 10.41 -7.91 8.29
C ARG A 114 10.62 -7.53 6.83
N ASP A 115 11.38 -8.31 6.10
CA ASP A 115 11.60 -8.13 4.66
C ASP A 115 10.32 -8.29 3.82
N LEU A 116 9.26 -8.87 4.37
CA LEU A 116 7.95 -8.94 3.74
C LEU A 116 7.14 -7.64 3.84
N ALA A 117 7.61 -6.64 4.62
CA ALA A 117 6.96 -5.34 4.77
C ALA A 117 6.72 -4.65 3.42
N GLY A 118 7.66 -4.76 2.47
CA GLY A 118 7.50 -4.19 1.13
C GLY A 118 6.26 -4.69 0.39
N LEU A 119 5.89 -5.97 0.57
CA LEU A 119 4.66 -6.53 -0.02
C LEU A 119 3.40 -5.94 0.63
N ALA A 120 3.42 -5.75 1.94
CA ALA A 120 2.30 -5.15 2.67
C ALA A 120 2.10 -3.67 2.27
N VAL A 121 3.19 -2.91 2.12
CA VAL A 121 3.15 -1.52 1.63
C VAL A 121 2.55 -1.45 0.22
N VAL A 122 2.98 -2.32 -0.70
CA VAL A 122 2.38 -2.40 -2.04
C VAL A 122 0.89 -2.73 -1.97
N GLY A 123 0.50 -3.66 -1.08
CA GLY A 123 -0.91 -4.00 -0.89
C GLY A 123 -1.74 -2.83 -0.34
N ALA A 124 -1.24 -2.10 0.66
CA ALA A 124 -1.92 -0.94 1.22
C ALA A 124 -2.11 0.19 0.19
N VAL A 125 -1.09 0.44 -0.66
CA VAL A 125 -1.21 1.39 -1.77
C VAL A 125 -2.19 0.89 -2.83
N GLY A 126 -2.18 -0.40 -3.15
CA GLY A 126 -3.11 -1.03 -4.09
C GLY A 126 -4.56 -0.97 -3.61
N ASP A 127 -4.77 -1.01 -2.31
CA ASP A 127 -6.05 -0.88 -1.63
C ASP A 127 -6.48 0.59 -1.40
N MET A 128 -5.79 1.53 -2.06
CA MET A 128 -6.07 2.97 -2.03
C MET A 128 -6.02 3.60 -0.62
N GLN A 129 -5.29 3.01 0.32
CA GLN A 129 -5.16 3.52 1.69
C GLN A 129 -4.10 4.63 1.83
N GLY A 130 -3.36 4.92 0.77
CA GLY A 130 -2.43 6.06 0.74
C GLY A 130 -3.13 7.39 0.52
N THR A 131 -2.63 8.41 1.20
CA THR A 131 -2.99 9.82 1.00
C THR A 131 -1.80 10.59 0.44
N ASP A 132 -1.96 11.90 0.20
CA ASP A 132 -0.86 12.78 -0.22
C ASP A 132 0.28 12.84 0.83
N GLY A 133 -0.05 12.58 2.11
CA GLY A 133 0.92 12.45 3.20
C GLY A 133 1.56 11.06 3.36
N GLY A 134 1.21 10.10 2.51
CA GLY A 134 1.66 8.72 2.60
C GLY A 134 0.66 7.79 3.28
N LEU A 135 1.14 6.69 3.83
CA LEU A 135 0.35 5.73 4.59
C LEU A 135 0.20 6.19 6.06
N SER A 136 -0.88 5.80 6.73
CA SER A 136 -1.18 6.18 8.11
C SER A 136 -1.44 4.98 9.02
N GLY A 137 -1.59 5.22 10.31
CA GLY A 137 -1.93 4.19 11.30
C GLY A 137 -0.91 3.04 11.35
N ALA A 138 -1.39 1.82 11.39
CA ALA A 138 -0.55 0.63 11.42
C ALA A 138 0.19 0.40 10.08
N ASN A 139 -0.36 0.85 8.93
CA ASN A 139 0.36 0.81 7.66
C ASN A 139 1.66 1.64 7.70
N GLN A 140 1.67 2.79 8.38
CA GLN A 140 2.89 3.59 8.57
C GLN A 140 3.92 2.84 9.41
N GLY A 141 3.50 2.14 10.47
CA GLY A 141 4.39 1.29 11.26
C GLY A 141 5.03 0.16 10.42
N ILE A 142 4.28 -0.38 9.45
CA ILE A 142 4.82 -1.37 8.50
C ILE A 142 5.86 -0.73 7.56
N VAL A 143 5.64 0.51 7.10
CA VAL A 143 6.65 1.26 6.33
C VAL A 143 7.94 1.40 7.13
N GLU A 144 7.84 1.83 8.40
CA GLU A 144 9.01 2.00 9.29
C GLU A 144 9.77 0.68 9.50
N GLU A 145 9.06 -0.44 9.69
CA GLU A 145 9.70 -1.77 9.76
C GLU A 145 10.41 -2.13 8.44
N GLY A 146 9.79 -1.82 7.30
CA GLY A 146 10.37 -2.05 5.97
C GLY A 146 11.62 -1.22 5.70
N VAL A 147 11.61 0.04 6.14
CA VAL A 147 12.80 0.93 6.09
C VAL A 147 13.92 0.36 6.96
N ALA A 148 13.60 -0.03 8.20
CA ALA A 148 14.57 -0.63 9.10
C ALA A 148 15.16 -1.96 8.58
N ALA A 149 14.37 -2.72 7.82
CA ALA A 149 14.80 -3.95 7.15
C ALA A 149 15.52 -3.69 5.81
N GLY A 150 15.56 -2.45 5.31
CA GLY A 150 16.21 -2.09 4.05
C GLY A 150 15.47 -2.54 2.79
N VAL A 151 14.17 -2.83 2.88
CA VAL A 151 13.32 -3.28 1.77
C VAL A 151 12.33 -2.21 1.28
N VAL A 152 12.20 -1.13 2.03
CA VAL A 152 11.40 0.06 1.68
C VAL A 152 12.30 1.29 1.83
N GLU A 153 12.10 2.27 0.96
CA GLU A 153 12.73 3.59 1.06
C GLU A 153 11.62 4.66 1.05
N GLU A 154 11.67 5.57 2.01
CA GLU A 154 10.80 6.75 2.04
C GLU A 154 11.52 7.95 1.42
N ALA A 155 10.85 8.63 0.52
CA ALA A 155 11.33 9.86 -0.06
C ALA A 155 10.20 10.87 -0.23
N THR A 156 10.46 12.13 0.10
CA THR A 156 9.56 13.23 -0.27
C THR A 156 9.75 13.54 -1.74
N ASP A 157 8.69 13.44 -2.52
CA ASP A 157 8.71 13.65 -3.96
C ASP A 157 7.45 14.38 -4.43
N LEU A 158 7.50 14.96 -5.66
CA LEU A 158 6.32 15.60 -6.25
C LEU A 158 5.21 14.59 -6.54
N LEU A 159 4.01 14.85 -6.02
CA LEU A 159 2.81 14.03 -6.23
C LEU A 159 2.10 14.43 -7.52
N VAL A 160 2.80 14.41 -8.66
CA VAL A 160 2.23 14.75 -9.97
C VAL A 160 2.02 13.49 -10.80
N TYR A 161 0.84 13.38 -11.42
CA TYR A 161 0.50 12.25 -12.27
C TYR A 161 1.42 12.16 -13.51
N GLY A 162 1.92 10.96 -13.80
CA GLY A 162 2.73 10.69 -15.00
C GLY A 162 4.24 10.76 -14.78
N ARG A 163 4.72 10.87 -13.54
CA ARG A 163 6.17 10.91 -13.23
C ARG A 163 6.98 9.73 -13.79
N GLN A 164 6.35 8.56 -13.97
CA GLN A 164 6.99 7.36 -14.51
C GLN A 164 6.88 7.23 -16.02
N THR A 165 5.93 7.91 -16.66
CA THR A 165 5.55 7.63 -18.04
C THR A 165 5.68 8.82 -18.97
N ARG A 166 5.61 10.04 -18.43
CA ARG A 166 5.64 11.27 -19.25
C ARG A 166 7.05 11.82 -19.41
N PRO A 167 7.42 12.35 -20.61
CA PRO A 167 8.59 13.20 -20.76
C PRO A 167 8.59 14.35 -19.74
N LEU A 168 9.74 14.69 -19.20
CA LEU A 168 9.88 15.67 -18.12
C LEU A 168 9.20 17.04 -18.42
N PRO A 169 9.31 17.64 -19.62
CA PRO A 169 8.57 18.85 -19.94
C PRO A 169 7.04 18.64 -19.89
N LYS A 170 6.55 17.50 -20.42
CA LYS A 170 5.13 17.16 -20.39
C LYS A 170 4.62 16.86 -18.99
N PHE A 171 5.46 16.29 -18.14
CA PHE A 171 5.15 16.08 -16.74
C PHE A 171 4.88 17.43 -16.03
N LEU A 172 5.71 18.44 -16.25
CA LEU A 172 5.54 19.76 -15.67
C LEU A 172 4.37 20.56 -16.30
N GLU A 173 4.22 20.48 -17.63
CA GLU A 173 3.11 21.13 -18.33
C GLU A 173 1.74 20.70 -17.77
N TYR A 174 1.57 19.40 -17.50
CA TYR A 174 0.32 18.82 -17.02
C TYR A 174 0.16 18.84 -15.49
N ALA A 175 1.12 19.41 -14.74
CA ALA A 175 0.97 19.66 -13.32
C ALA A 175 -0.04 20.80 -13.10
N THR A 176 -1.28 20.44 -12.73
CA THR A 176 -2.39 21.40 -12.61
C THR A 176 -2.81 21.68 -11.18
N ASP A 177 -2.34 20.90 -10.22
CA ASP A 177 -2.70 21.01 -8.80
C ASP A 177 -2.24 22.35 -8.23
N VAL A 178 -1.04 22.78 -8.63
CA VAL A 178 -0.57 24.16 -8.44
C VAL A 178 -0.29 24.78 -9.80
N ARG A 179 -1.02 25.84 -10.15
CA ARG A 179 -0.78 26.54 -11.41
C ARG A 179 0.45 27.44 -11.30
N ILE A 180 1.51 27.09 -12.02
CA ILE A 180 2.75 27.86 -12.09
C ILE A 180 2.78 28.61 -13.44
N PRO A 181 2.71 29.96 -13.43
CA PRO A 181 2.74 30.76 -14.66
C PRO A 181 3.99 30.48 -15.50
N GLY A 182 3.78 30.27 -16.81
CA GLY A 182 4.83 29.96 -17.76
C GLY A 182 5.40 28.55 -17.67
N ILE A 183 4.70 27.63 -16.97
CA ILE A 183 5.03 26.21 -16.92
C ILE A 183 3.74 25.39 -17.11
N THR A 184 2.70 25.60 -16.26
CA THR A 184 1.44 24.86 -16.35
C THR A 184 0.70 25.20 -17.65
N ASN A 185 0.37 24.18 -18.44
CA ASN A 185 -0.21 24.28 -19.79
C ASN A 185 0.70 24.99 -20.82
N ASP A 186 2.03 24.98 -20.60
CA ASP A 186 3.00 25.58 -21.51
C ASP A 186 4.25 24.68 -21.62
N GLU A 187 4.30 23.83 -22.66
CA GLU A 187 5.42 22.92 -22.87
C GLU A 187 6.73 23.66 -23.13
N ASN A 188 6.68 24.74 -23.93
CA ASN A 188 7.88 25.50 -24.23
C ASN A 188 8.42 26.20 -22.98
N GLY A 189 7.55 26.78 -22.17
CA GLY A 189 7.91 27.36 -20.89
C GLY A 189 8.45 26.35 -19.89
N ALA A 190 7.92 25.11 -19.90
CA ALA A 190 8.50 24.02 -19.10
C ALA A 190 9.92 23.63 -19.58
N ILE A 191 10.15 23.57 -20.89
CA ILE A 191 11.48 23.32 -21.47
C ILE A 191 12.46 24.45 -21.12
N GLU A 192 12.07 25.73 -21.28
CA GLU A 192 12.89 26.88 -20.91
C GLU A 192 13.21 26.86 -19.40
N PHE A 193 12.24 26.57 -18.56
CA PHE A 193 12.45 26.45 -17.12
C PHE A 193 13.49 25.39 -16.75
N LEU A 194 13.43 24.21 -17.38
CA LEU A 194 14.40 23.15 -17.15
C LEU A 194 15.79 23.49 -17.66
N ALA A 195 15.87 24.20 -18.81
CA ALA A 195 17.12 24.69 -19.34
C ALA A 195 17.74 25.76 -18.44
N ASP A 196 16.94 26.65 -17.83
CA ASP A 196 17.42 27.68 -16.88
C ASP A 196 18.03 27.02 -15.60
N LEU A 197 17.68 25.77 -15.32
CA LEU A 197 18.23 24.98 -14.22
C LEU A 197 19.44 24.12 -14.63
N ASP A 198 19.96 24.29 -15.84
CA ASP A 198 21.02 23.45 -16.42
C ASP A 198 20.68 21.94 -16.44
N LEU A 199 19.41 21.61 -16.66
CA LEU A 199 18.92 20.23 -16.69
C LEU A 199 18.72 19.77 -18.14
N ASP A 200 19.44 18.71 -18.50
CA ASP A 200 19.21 18.03 -19.77
C ASP A 200 17.85 17.30 -19.75
N VAL A 201 16.96 17.67 -20.67
CA VAL A 201 15.64 17.07 -20.83
C VAL A 201 15.68 15.76 -21.63
N LYS A 202 16.84 15.43 -22.20
CA LYS A 202 17.08 14.21 -22.97
C LYS A 202 18.35 13.51 -22.52
N ASP A 203 18.36 12.18 -22.70
CA ASP A 203 19.56 11.35 -22.66
C ASP A 203 19.73 10.74 -24.06
N GLY A 204 20.71 11.24 -24.82
CA GLY A 204 20.81 10.97 -26.24
C GLY A 204 19.58 11.45 -27.03
N ASP A 205 18.88 10.53 -27.69
CA ASP A 205 17.65 10.80 -28.45
C ASP A 205 16.37 10.62 -27.61
N GLU A 206 16.46 10.04 -26.41
CA GLU A 206 15.32 9.73 -25.56
C GLU A 206 14.99 10.86 -24.58
N TRP A 207 13.70 11.11 -24.39
CA TRP A 207 13.23 12.06 -23.39
C TRP A 207 13.36 11.48 -21.98
N ARG A 208 14.01 12.22 -21.08
CA ARG A 208 14.05 11.88 -19.66
C ARG A 208 12.67 12.09 -19.01
N ARG A 209 12.37 11.23 -18.05
CA ARG A 209 11.18 11.31 -17.20
C ARG A 209 11.60 11.75 -15.80
N TRP A 210 10.63 12.08 -14.97
CA TRP A 210 10.90 12.43 -13.57
C TRP A 210 11.70 11.36 -12.82
N VAL A 211 11.35 10.08 -13.02
CA VAL A 211 12.04 8.95 -12.38
C VAL A 211 13.48 8.75 -12.84
N ASP A 212 13.86 9.28 -13.99
CA ASP A 212 15.21 9.17 -14.53
C ASP A 212 16.15 10.24 -13.93
N LEU A 213 15.62 11.22 -13.16
CA LEU A 213 16.39 12.23 -12.47
C LEU A 213 17.01 11.69 -11.18
N SER A 214 18.27 12.09 -10.92
CA SER A 214 18.88 11.89 -9.62
C SER A 214 18.18 12.71 -8.54
N MET A 215 18.36 12.35 -7.27
CA MET A 215 17.78 13.10 -6.15
C MET A 215 18.20 14.58 -6.16
N ALA A 216 19.46 14.90 -6.51
CA ALA A 216 19.95 16.26 -6.60
C ALA A 216 19.24 17.06 -7.70
N GLU A 217 19.02 16.46 -8.88
CA GLU A 217 18.27 17.07 -9.97
C GLU A 217 16.82 17.32 -9.60
N ARG A 218 16.15 16.34 -8.95
CA ARG A 218 14.78 16.52 -8.44
C ARG A 218 14.68 17.67 -7.44
N GLN A 219 15.61 17.76 -6.49
CA GLN A 219 15.67 18.87 -5.54
C GLN A 219 15.86 20.22 -6.23
N THR A 220 16.68 20.28 -7.28
CA THR A 220 16.87 21.47 -8.09
C THR A 220 15.58 21.90 -8.78
N VAL A 221 14.86 20.97 -9.41
CA VAL A 221 13.56 21.24 -10.05
C VAL A 221 12.54 21.73 -9.03
N VAL A 222 12.37 21.01 -7.90
CA VAL A 222 11.42 21.40 -6.83
C VAL A 222 11.72 22.80 -6.31
N SER A 223 13.00 23.09 -6.03
CA SER A 223 13.43 24.42 -5.56
C SER A 223 13.13 25.51 -6.58
N GLY A 224 13.38 25.25 -7.86
CA GLY A 224 13.07 26.17 -8.96
C GLY A 224 11.56 26.42 -9.11
N LEU A 225 10.74 25.37 -9.02
CA LEU A 225 9.27 25.49 -9.05
C LEU A 225 8.75 26.33 -7.89
N LEU A 226 9.24 26.09 -6.67
CA LEU A 226 8.90 26.88 -5.47
C LEU A 226 9.26 28.34 -5.65
N GLN A 227 10.48 28.65 -6.11
CA GLN A 227 10.93 30.02 -6.34
C GLN A 227 10.04 30.72 -7.38
N ARG A 228 9.68 30.02 -8.48
CA ARG A 228 8.84 30.57 -9.53
C ARG A 228 7.39 30.79 -9.05
N ALA A 229 6.84 29.86 -8.27
CA ALA A 229 5.53 29.99 -7.65
C ALA A 229 5.48 31.21 -6.71
N ILE A 230 6.44 31.34 -5.80
CA ILE A 230 6.55 32.47 -4.87
C ILE A 230 6.70 33.80 -5.65
N ALA A 231 7.60 33.87 -6.64
CA ALA A 231 7.78 35.06 -7.46
C ALA A 231 6.52 35.43 -8.26
N SER A 232 5.68 34.48 -8.57
CA SER A 232 4.40 34.68 -9.27
C SER A 232 3.24 35.02 -8.32
N GLY A 233 3.50 35.08 -7.00
CA GLY A 233 2.50 35.46 -5.99
C GLY A 233 1.54 34.30 -5.61
N VAL A 234 1.93 33.04 -5.83
CA VAL A 234 1.18 31.89 -5.32
C VAL A 234 1.27 31.91 -3.80
N PRO A 235 0.12 31.89 -3.07
CA PRO A 235 0.12 31.87 -1.62
C PRO A 235 0.81 30.60 -1.06
N ALA A 236 1.54 30.75 0.05
CA ALA A 236 2.30 29.64 0.64
C ALA A 236 1.43 28.44 1.06
N ASP A 237 0.19 28.72 1.48
CA ASP A 237 -0.82 27.72 1.82
C ASP A 237 -1.41 26.93 0.63
N ARG A 238 -0.94 27.21 -0.58
CA ARG A 238 -1.28 26.50 -1.83
C ARG A 238 -0.09 25.75 -2.42
N ILE A 239 1.02 25.68 -1.70
CA ILE A 239 2.29 25.08 -2.15
C ILE A 239 2.59 23.79 -1.36
N ASP A 240 1.80 23.48 -0.34
CA ASP A 240 1.92 22.26 0.47
C ASP A 240 1.42 21.01 -0.25
#